data_cce00b9f4306cef2d735b25def117611
#
_entry.id   cce00b9f4306cef2d735b25def117611
#
_cell.length_a   1.000
_cell.length_b   1.000
_cell.length_c   1.000
_cell.angle_alpha   90.00
_cell.angle_beta   90.00
_cell.angle_gamma   90.00
#
_symmetry.space_group_name_H-M   'P 1'
#
loop_
_entity.id
_entity.type
_entity.pdbx_description
1 polymer ?
#
loop_
_entity_poly.entity_id
_entity_poly.type
_entity_poly.pdbx_seq_one_letter_code
_entity_poly.pdbx_strand_id
1 'polypeptide(L)'
;MNVLIIGFACSPRLGGEPSNAWNWAWQLSRCHQVWVLAHPHDRKGIEKFLAANPNAALSTQWVGVPRMLDDPRLRRSSLVLAIHYQMWLRVAYKEAIKLHRRVGFDVVHHVSYGTVSAPSPFWKLPVPFVWGPVGGAQHVPSSFHRYIDSLSSREILRSIRVATLPLSFSLRKAARSSALILATNHETGRLLARAGGRSVRLFLDSGIPSSFILNPLVPAPRDRPFTLLWVGRMEPRKALPLALEALGQNQDLNAKLLIAGDGEMRTQWEQCAQRLHLTSKVEFLGQVPWNEMPQLYGKADAFLFTSLRDSFGTQVLEAMGRGLPILTLDHQGVGTFVPREAGIKVPVTTPRETIAGLAEGIRLLALFPEKRLKMGATARAYAITETWEKRAERMSNLYEKTVFGGSLPAARSCIPQVREPQTQEAFNGHIS
;
A
#
# COMPACT_ATOMS: atom_id res chain seq x y z
N MET A 1 23.82 -9.84 -7.27
CA MET A 1 24.22 -8.57 -6.62
C MET A 1 24.04 -8.67 -5.11
N ASN A 2 24.84 -7.89 -4.38
CA ASN A 2 24.68 -7.68 -2.94
C ASN A 2 23.77 -6.48 -2.72
N VAL A 3 22.56 -6.71 -2.25
CA VAL A 3 21.50 -5.69 -2.10
C VAL A 3 21.29 -5.36 -0.62
N LEU A 4 21.36 -4.09 -0.25
CA LEU A 4 20.99 -3.62 1.08
C LEU A 4 19.59 -3.02 1.07
N ILE A 5 18.66 -3.61 1.79
CA ILE A 5 17.30 -3.10 1.99
C ILE A 5 17.19 -2.39 3.34
N ILE A 6 16.66 -1.18 3.30
CA ILE A 6 16.34 -0.39 4.50
C ILE A 6 14.84 -0.51 4.75
N GLY A 7 14.50 -1.32 5.76
CA GLY A 7 13.13 -1.67 6.09
C GLY A 7 12.86 -1.46 7.58
N PHE A 8 12.66 -0.21 8.03
CA PHE A 8 12.36 0.09 9.44
C PHE A 8 11.21 -0.79 9.97
N ALA A 9 10.06 -0.71 9.34
CA ALA A 9 8.95 -1.61 9.57
C ALA A 9 9.10 -2.82 8.62
N CYS A 10 9.34 -4.01 9.19
CA CYS A 10 9.54 -5.25 8.44
C CYS A 10 8.92 -6.41 9.21
N SER A 11 7.99 -7.13 8.59
CA SER A 11 7.33 -8.27 9.24
C SER A 11 6.67 -9.19 8.21
N PRO A 12 6.82 -10.52 8.33
CA PRO A 12 6.08 -11.49 7.54
C PRO A 12 4.61 -11.66 8.00
N ARG A 13 4.26 -11.13 9.18
CA ARG A 13 2.96 -11.37 9.84
C ARG A 13 2.03 -10.17 9.84
N LEU A 14 2.58 -8.96 9.74
CA LEU A 14 1.82 -7.71 9.79
C LEU A 14 1.51 -7.24 8.38
N GLY A 15 0.28 -6.83 8.13
CA GLY A 15 -0.12 -6.24 6.85
C GLY A 15 0.42 -4.82 6.63
N GLY A 16 0.19 -4.28 5.44
CA GLY A 16 0.58 -2.91 5.08
C GLY A 16 2.09 -2.72 4.92
N GLU A 17 2.62 -1.61 5.39
CA GLU A 17 4.01 -1.22 5.17
C GLU A 17 5.05 -2.21 5.74
N PRO A 18 4.87 -2.84 6.92
CA PRO A 18 5.76 -3.89 7.39
C PRO A 18 5.83 -5.10 6.45
N SER A 19 4.69 -5.52 5.91
CA SER A 19 4.63 -6.60 4.92
C SER A 19 5.35 -6.23 3.63
N ASN A 20 5.26 -4.98 3.18
CA ASN A 20 5.92 -4.53 1.96
C ASN A 20 7.45 -4.69 2.06
N ALA A 21 8.06 -4.20 3.14
CA ALA A 21 9.52 -4.33 3.32
C ALA A 21 9.96 -5.79 3.40
N TRP A 22 9.18 -6.63 4.09
CA TRP A 22 9.45 -8.06 4.17
C TRP A 22 9.35 -8.74 2.80
N ASN A 23 8.27 -8.52 2.05
CA ASN A 23 8.07 -9.15 0.76
C ASN A 23 9.13 -8.73 -0.27
N TRP A 24 9.54 -7.45 -0.27
CA TRP A 24 10.67 -7.02 -1.09
C TRP A 24 11.94 -7.80 -0.75
N ALA A 25 12.28 -7.91 0.53
CA ALA A 25 13.48 -8.64 0.97
C ALA A 25 13.41 -10.12 0.61
N TRP A 26 12.27 -10.77 0.91
CA TRP A 26 12.05 -12.18 0.66
C TRP A 26 12.09 -12.53 -0.82
N GLN A 27 11.39 -11.79 -1.65
CA GLN A 27 11.32 -12.11 -3.07
C GLN A 27 12.63 -11.77 -3.82
N LEU A 28 13.28 -10.66 -3.47
CA LEU A 28 14.57 -10.30 -4.07
C LEU A 28 15.70 -11.26 -3.67
N SER A 29 15.60 -11.90 -2.51
CA SER A 29 16.59 -12.91 -2.10
C SER A 29 16.59 -14.18 -2.96
N ARG A 30 15.58 -14.36 -3.81
CA ARG A 30 15.58 -15.43 -4.82
C ARG A 30 16.62 -15.22 -5.94
N CYS A 31 17.02 -13.96 -6.17
CA CYS A 31 17.91 -13.59 -7.26
C CYS A 31 19.19 -12.90 -6.81
N HIS A 32 19.21 -12.39 -5.58
CA HIS A 32 20.28 -11.59 -5.05
C HIS A 32 20.66 -12.04 -3.63
N GLN A 33 21.88 -11.71 -3.21
CA GLN A 33 22.21 -11.75 -1.78
C GLN A 33 21.66 -10.48 -1.14
N VAL A 34 20.73 -10.63 -0.19
CA VAL A 34 19.96 -9.53 0.40
C VAL A 34 20.28 -9.39 1.87
N TRP A 35 20.59 -8.17 2.29
CA TRP A 35 20.69 -7.77 3.69
C TRP A 35 19.58 -6.78 4.00
N VAL A 36 18.89 -7.00 5.12
CA VAL A 36 17.83 -6.10 5.60
C VAL A 36 18.26 -5.44 6.90
N LEU A 37 18.32 -4.10 6.91
CA LEU A 37 18.35 -3.35 8.16
C LEU A 37 16.94 -3.11 8.63
N ALA A 38 16.55 -3.70 9.77
CA ALA A 38 15.20 -3.61 10.32
C ALA A 38 15.22 -3.20 11.79
N HIS A 39 14.15 -2.53 12.23
CA HIS A 39 13.89 -2.32 13.65
C HIS A 39 13.44 -3.63 14.30
N PRO A 40 13.87 -3.97 15.53
CA PRO A 40 13.60 -5.28 16.14
C PRO A 40 12.15 -5.51 16.61
N HIS A 41 11.19 -4.66 16.23
CA HIS A 41 9.80 -4.74 16.71
C HIS A 41 9.09 -6.08 16.40
N ASP A 42 9.44 -6.75 15.30
CA ASP A 42 8.94 -8.10 14.98
C ASP A 42 10.08 -9.11 14.75
N ARG A 43 11.17 -8.94 15.47
CA ARG A 43 12.34 -9.83 15.38
C ARG A 43 11.96 -11.30 15.56
N LYS A 44 11.18 -11.63 16.60
CA LYS A 44 10.73 -13.00 16.87
C LYS A 44 9.89 -13.59 15.72
N GLY A 45 9.06 -12.78 15.10
CA GLY A 45 8.24 -13.22 13.96
C GLY A 45 9.07 -13.55 12.74
N ILE A 46 10.07 -12.70 12.42
CA ILE A 46 11.00 -12.95 11.32
C ILE A 46 11.88 -14.16 11.60
N GLU A 47 12.45 -14.28 12.80
CA GLU A 47 13.27 -15.44 13.18
C GLU A 47 12.48 -16.75 13.11
N LYS A 48 11.23 -16.76 13.61
CA LYS A 48 10.34 -17.93 13.51
C LYS A 48 10.05 -18.30 12.04
N PHE A 49 9.77 -17.29 11.20
CA PHE A 49 9.52 -17.52 9.78
C PHE A 49 10.75 -18.10 9.08
N LEU A 50 11.95 -17.56 9.31
CA LEU A 50 13.19 -18.03 8.71
C LEU A 50 13.62 -19.41 9.21
N ALA A 51 13.30 -19.75 10.47
CA ALA A 51 13.51 -21.11 11.00
C ALA A 51 12.65 -22.15 10.27
N ALA A 52 11.42 -21.80 9.92
CA ALA A 52 10.52 -22.64 9.14
C ALA A 52 10.82 -22.63 7.63
N ASN A 53 11.43 -21.56 7.13
CA ASN A 53 11.74 -21.34 5.72
C ASN A 53 13.20 -20.86 5.58
N PRO A 54 14.19 -21.74 5.70
CA PRO A 54 15.59 -21.36 5.61
C PRO A 54 15.94 -20.70 4.27
N ASN A 55 16.65 -19.58 4.30
CA ASN A 55 17.07 -18.84 3.12
C ASN A 55 18.48 -18.26 3.33
N ALA A 56 19.48 -18.93 2.77
CA ALA A 56 20.88 -18.52 2.88
C ALA A 56 21.21 -17.20 2.15
N ALA A 57 20.36 -16.76 1.23
CA ALA A 57 20.54 -15.52 0.49
C ALA A 57 19.91 -14.29 1.20
N LEU A 58 19.26 -14.47 2.35
CA LEU A 58 18.64 -13.40 3.13
C LEU A 58 19.25 -13.29 4.52
N SER A 59 19.85 -12.15 4.81
CA SER A 59 20.42 -11.81 6.11
C SER A 59 19.66 -10.65 6.75
N THR A 60 19.31 -10.76 8.03
CA THR A 60 18.66 -9.68 8.78
C THR A 60 19.62 -9.07 9.80
N GLN A 61 19.70 -7.76 9.79
CA GLN A 61 20.48 -6.98 10.75
C GLN A 61 19.55 -6.10 11.57
N TRP A 62 19.54 -6.31 12.88
CA TRP A 62 18.66 -5.58 13.78
C TRP A 62 19.32 -4.27 14.24
N VAL A 63 18.59 -3.19 14.07
CA VAL A 63 19.02 -1.84 14.48
C VAL A 63 17.97 -1.26 15.41
N GLY A 64 18.30 -1.18 16.70
CA GLY A 64 17.47 -0.53 17.72
C GLY A 64 17.80 0.95 17.87
N VAL A 65 16.93 1.67 18.57
CA VAL A 65 17.20 3.01 19.12
C VAL A 65 17.41 2.89 20.63
N PRO A 66 17.95 3.94 21.31
CA PRO A 66 18.09 3.92 22.75
C PRO A 66 16.76 3.57 23.46
N ARG A 67 16.82 2.69 24.47
CA ARG A 67 15.63 2.14 25.17
C ARG A 67 14.63 3.19 25.66
N MET A 68 15.11 4.38 26.07
CA MET A 68 14.24 5.49 26.50
C MET A 68 13.25 5.97 25.43
N LEU A 69 13.53 5.74 24.15
CA LEU A 69 12.71 6.17 23.02
C LEU A 69 11.97 4.99 22.36
N ASP A 70 12.27 3.77 22.78
CA ASP A 70 11.71 2.55 22.18
C ASP A 70 10.46 2.02 22.90
N ASP A 71 9.90 2.82 23.83
CA ASP A 71 8.65 2.47 24.49
C ASP A 71 7.48 2.49 23.50
N PRO A 72 6.76 1.37 23.32
CA PRO A 72 5.58 1.30 22.44
C PRO A 72 4.49 2.32 22.78
N ARG A 73 4.37 2.73 24.06
CA ARG A 73 3.39 3.72 24.51
C ARG A 73 3.67 5.10 23.96
N LEU A 74 4.94 5.48 23.88
CA LEU A 74 5.37 6.77 23.33
C LEU A 74 5.11 6.83 21.82
N ARG A 75 5.21 5.70 21.11
CA ARG A 75 5.00 5.61 19.65
C ARG A 75 3.55 5.81 19.19
N ARG A 76 2.59 5.90 20.12
CA ARG A 76 1.19 6.29 19.79
C ARG A 76 1.08 7.73 19.31
N SER A 77 1.98 8.61 19.73
CA SER A 77 2.04 9.98 19.19
C SER A 77 2.75 10.01 17.84
N SER A 78 2.11 10.61 16.84
CA SER A 78 2.70 10.76 15.50
C SER A 78 4.01 11.57 15.49
N LEU A 79 4.13 12.54 16.40
CA LEU A 79 5.36 13.34 16.55
C LEU A 79 6.51 12.50 17.13
N VAL A 80 6.22 11.74 18.19
CA VAL A 80 7.21 10.85 18.82
C VAL A 80 7.66 9.78 17.85
N LEU A 81 6.73 9.19 17.09
CA LEU A 81 7.05 8.22 16.05
C LEU A 81 7.96 8.83 14.97
N ALA A 82 7.72 10.08 14.57
CA ALA A 82 8.56 10.77 13.59
C ALA A 82 9.98 11.02 14.14
N ILE A 83 10.12 11.44 15.40
CA ILE A 83 11.43 11.63 16.06
C ILE A 83 12.16 10.28 16.18
N HIS A 84 11.45 9.25 16.67
CA HIS A 84 11.99 7.91 16.80
C HIS A 84 12.53 7.39 15.45
N TYR A 85 11.75 7.55 14.38
CA TYR A 85 12.16 7.14 13.04
C TYR A 85 13.38 7.92 12.53
N GLN A 86 13.44 9.24 12.75
CA GLN A 86 14.60 10.05 12.37
C GLN A 86 15.87 9.62 13.12
N MET A 87 15.76 9.26 14.40
CA MET A 87 16.88 8.72 15.17
C MET A 87 17.32 7.36 14.66
N TRP A 88 16.33 6.48 14.38
CA TRP A 88 16.62 5.19 13.79
C TRP A 88 17.37 5.32 12.46
N LEU A 89 16.95 6.20 11.58
CA LEU A 89 17.65 6.45 10.30
C LEU A 89 19.13 6.80 10.50
N ARG A 90 19.45 7.58 11.53
CA ARG A 90 20.85 7.96 11.85
C ARG A 90 21.67 6.77 12.34
N VAL A 91 21.09 5.94 13.22
CA VAL A 91 21.75 4.73 13.73
C VAL A 91 21.91 3.70 12.62
N ALA A 92 20.85 3.45 11.86
CA ALA A 92 20.85 2.52 10.74
C ALA A 92 21.86 2.92 9.65
N TYR A 93 22.01 4.21 9.37
CA TYR A 93 23.03 4.69 8.44
C TYR A 93 24.45 4.37 8.91
N LYS A 94 24.77 4.56 10.21
CA LYS A 94 26.07 4.19 10.77
C LYS A 94 26.33 2.69 10.65
N GLU A 95 25.31 1.87 10.88
CA GLU A 95 25.41 0.42 10.74
C GLU A 95 25.56 0.00 9.27
N ALA A 96 24.85 0.67 8.36
CA ALA A 96 24.99 0.45 6.92
C ALA A 96 26.42 0.69 6.40
N ILE A 97 27.11 1.71 6.91
CA ILE A 97 28.52 1.97 6.56
C ILE A 97 29.42 0.80 6.99
N LYS A 98 29.25 0.32 8.23
CA LYS A 98 30.05 -0.81 8.75
C LYS A 98 29.79 -2.08 7.93
N LEU A 99 28.51 -2.33 7.64
CA LEU A 99 28.08 -3.49 6.88
C LEU A 99 28.59 -3.42 5.44
N HIS A 100 28.52 -2.24 4.80
CA HIS A 100 29.05 -2.03 3.45
C HIS A 100 30.55 -2.29 3.36
N ARG A 101 31.35 -1.88 4.36
CA ARG A 101 32.79 -2.17 4.41
C ARG A 101 33.11 -3.67 4.46
N ARG A 102 32.20 -4.47 5.03
CA ARG A 102 32.37 -5.93 5.16
C ARG A 102 31.87 -6.70 3.93
N VAL A 103 30.75 -6.23 3.35
CA VAL A 103 30.00 -6.99 2.34
C VAL A 103 30.24 -6.47 0.93
N GLY A 104 30.43 -5.15 0.77
CA GLY A 104 30.53 -4.55 -0.57
C GLY A 104 29.19 -4.58 -1.30
N PHE A 105 28.21 -3.74 -0.88
CA PHE A 105 26.91 -3.67 -1.55
C PHE A 105 27.03 -3.07 -2.95
N ASP A 106 26.26 -3.60 -3.89
CA ASP A 106 26.13 -3.08 -5.26
C ASP A 106 25.04 -2.00 -5.34
N VAL A 107 24.00 -2.10 -4.49
CA VAL A 107 22.86 -1.18 -4.46
C VAL A 107 22.28 -1.09 -3.04
N VAL A 108 21.81 0.10 -2.68
CA VAL A 108 21.04 0.33 -1.45
C VAL A 108 19.63 0.77 -1.81
N HIS A 109 18.63 0.11 -1.24
CA HIS A 109 17.22 0.39 -1.48
C HIS A 109 16.48 0.71 -0.18
N HIS A 110 15.98 1.95 -0.04
CA HIS A 110 15.18 2.35 1.11
C HIS A 110 13.70 2.18 0.81
N VAL A 111 13.08 1.18 1.43
CA VAL A 111 11.69 0.78 1.22
C VAL A 111 10.76 1.36 2.29
N SER A 112 11.07 1.24 3.58
CA SER A 112 10.16 1.57 4.69
C SER A 112 10.84 2.50 5.73
N TYR A 113 10.22 3.57 6.22
CA TYR A 113 8.91 4.07 5.74
C TYR A 113 9.08 4.81 4.41
N GLY A 114 8.23 4.48 3.45
CA GLY A 114 8.18 5.11 2.14
C GLY A 114 7.50 6.50 2.18
N THR A 115 8.10 7.48 2.87
CA THR A 115 7.52 8.83 3.03
C THR A 115 8.47 9.95 2.63
N VAL A 116 7.93 10.95 1.90
CA VAL A 116 8.68 12.19 1.57
C VAL A 116 9.01 13.03 2.81
N SER A 117 8.26 12.86 3.90
CA SER A 117 8.42 13.66 5.12
C SER A 117 9.67 13.30 5.95
N ALA A 118 10.31 12.17 5.64
CA ALA A 118 11.52 11.71 6.30
C ALA A 118 12.57 11.30 5.25
N PRO A 119 13.30 12.27 4.67
CA PRO A 119 14.27 12.00 3.63
C PRO A 119 15.37 11.04 4.09
N SER A 120 15.67 10.08 3.25
CA SER A 120 16.65 9.04 3.53
C SER A 120 18.08 9.57 3.57
N PRO A 121 18.93 9.19 4.55
CA PRO A 121 20.34 9.52 4.56
C PRO A 121 21.22 8.57 3.74
N PHE A 122 20.68 7.45 3.25
CA PHE A 122 21.44 6.35 2.64
C PHE A 122 22.04 6.67 1.28
N TRP A 123 21.61 7.76 0.63
CA TRP A 123 22.27 8.31 -0.56
C TRP A 123 23.74 8.71 -0.33
N LYS A 124 24.19 8.78 0.91
CA LYS A 124 25.59 9.09 1.25
C LYS A 124 26.51 7.87 1.17
N LEU A 125 25.98 6.66 1.02
CA LEU A 125 26.80 5.49 0.75
C LEU A 125 27.39 5.58 -0.67
N PRO A 126 28.62 5.09 -0.90
CA PRO A 126 29.28 5.19 -2.21
C PRO A 126 28.76 4.15 -3.20
N VAL A 127 27.45 3.95 -3.28
CA VAL A 127 26.78 2.98 -4.15
C VAL A 127 25.47 3.56 -4.68
N PRO A 128 24.94 3.10 -5.80
CA PRO A 128 23.64 3.51 -6.30
C PRO A 128 22.56 3.39 -5.24
N PHE A 129 21.83 4.48 -5.04
CA PHE A 129 20.74 4.57 -4.06
C PHE A 129 19.38 4.59 -4.76
N VAL A 130 18.54 3.60 -4.45
CA VAL A 130 17.13 3.51 -4.87
C VAL A 130 16.26 3.93 -3.70
N TRP A 131 15.37 4.88 -3.94
CA TRP A 131 14.47 5.39 -2.92
C TRP A 131 13.01 5.11 -3.27
N GLY A 132 12.33 4.33 -2.45
CA GLY A 132 10.90 4.09 -2.59
C GLY A 132 10.49 2.62 -2.66
N PRO A 133 9.22 2.35 -2.96
CA PRO A 133 8.19 3.31 -3.36
C PRO A 133 7.85 4.34 -2.28
N VAL A 134 7.90 5.62 -2.66
CA VAL A 134 7.70 6.76 -1.75
C VAL A 134 6.35 7.40 -2.02
N GLY A 135 5.59 7.62 -0.94
CA GLY A 135 4.32 8.35 -0.94
C GLY A 135 4.37 9.59 -0.02
N GLY A 136 3.20 10.17 0.22
CA GLY A 136 3.02 11.17 1.27
C GLY A 136 2.85 12.61 0.77
N ALA A 137 2.90 12.88 -0.54
CA ALA A 137 2.63 14.20 -1.09
C ALA A 137 1.17 14.45 -1.47
N GLN A 138 0.32 13.42 -1.42
CA GLN A 138 -1.11 13.54 -1.74
C GLN A 138 -1.86 14.33 -0.65
N HIS A 139 -2.92 15.03 -1.07
CA HIS A 139 -3.77 15.86 -0.21
C HIS A 139 -5.23 15.38 -0.27
N VAL A 140 -5.98 15.66 0.79
CA VAL A 140 -7.44 15.63 0.71
C VAL A 140 -7.89 16.85 -0.08
N PRO A 141 -8.73 16.72 -1.13
CA PRO A 141 -9.25 17.87 -1.87
C PRO A 141 -10.03 18.79 -0.94
N SER A 142 -9.83 20.11 -1.05
CA SER A 142 -10.39 21.10 -0.12
C SER A 142 -11.92 21.06 -0.03
N SER A 143 -12.60 20.81 -1.16
CA SER A 143 -14.06 20.64 -1.22
C SER A 143 -14.60 19.47 -0.37
N PHE A 144 -13.73 18.52 0.02
CA PHE A 144 -14.10 17.33 0.81
C PHE A 144 -13.71 17.44 2.29
N HIS A 145 -13.25 18.58 2.77
CA HIS A 145 -12.82 18.75 4.15
C HIS A 145 -13.93 18.41 5.17
N ARG A 146 -15.20 18.60 4.82
CA ARG A 146 -16.35 18.20 5.66
C ARG A 146 -16.39 16.69 5.99
N TYR A 147 -15.77 15.83 5.18
CA TYR A 147 -15.70 14.38 5.42
C TYR A 147 -14.56 13.97 6.34
N ILE A 148 -13.68 14.92 6.67
CA ILE A 148 -12.57 14.72 7.61
C ILE A 148 -12.62 15.64 8.82
N ASP A 149 -13.75 16.27 9.09
CA ASP A 149 -14.05 17.33 10.06
C ASP A 149 -13.07 17.52 11.23
N SER A 150 -12.95 16.52 12.09
CA SER A 150 -12.07 16.56 13.28
C SER A 150 -10.58 16.69 12.94
N LEU A 151 -10.19 16.46 11.69
CA LEU A 151 -8.80 16.51 11.20
C LEU A 151 -8.54 17.65 10.20
N SER A 152 -9.54 18.50 9.90
CA SER A 152 -9.42 19.55 8.86
C SER A 152 -8.22 20.47 9.10
N SER A 153 -8.02 20.97 10.33
CA SER A 153 -6.88 21.82 10.69
C SER A 153 -5.54 21.09 10.55
N ARG A 154 -5.49 19.82 10.96
CA ARG A 154 -4.28 18.98 10.81
C ARG A 154 -3.96 18.70 9.34
N GLU A 155 -4.98 18.50 8.52
CA GLU A 155 -4.80 18.26 7.07
C GLU A 155 -4.36 19.53 6.35
N ILE A 156 -4.89 20.71 6.73
CA ILE A 156 -4.41 22.01 6.21
C ILE A 156 -2.93 22.21 6.56
N LEU A 157 -2.57 22.04 7.84
CA LEU A 157 -1.18 22.16 8.28
C LEU A 157 -0.26 21.15 7.57
N ARG A 158 -0.73 19.92 7.39
CA ARG A 158 -0.02 18.90 6.61
C ARG A 158 0.16 19.34 5.16
N SER A 159 -0.87 19.90 4.53
CA SER A 159 -0.83 20.36 3.14
C SER A 159 0.17 21.51 2.96
N ILE A 160 0.21 22.47 3.88
CA ILE A 160 1.22 23.54 3.90
C ILE A 160 2.62 22.94 4.04
N ARG A 161 2.81 22.04 5.00
CA ARG A 161 4.09 21.34 5.19
C ARG A 161 4.54 20.61 3.94
N VAL A 162 3.64 19.87 3.28
CA VAL A 162 3.95 19.13 2.05
C VAL A 162 4.31 20.10 0.91
N ALA A 163 3.60 21.22 0.78
CA ALA A 163 3.89 22.24 -0.25
C ALA A 163 5.29 22.86 -0.07
N THR A 164 5.79 22.98 1.16
CA THR A 164 7.11 23.53 1.48
C THR A 164 8.25 22.50 1.41
N LEU A 165 7.94 21.20 1.38
CA LEU A 165 8.96 20.13 1.34
C LEU A 165 9.99 20.28 0.20
N PRO A 166 9.65 20.72 -1.03
CA PRO A 166 10.65 20.91 -2.08
C PRO A 166 11.73 21.96 -1.75
N LEU A 167 11.48 22.81 -0.76
CA LEU A 167 12.47 23.78 -0.25
C LEU A 167 13.42 23.18 0.79
N SER A 168 13.07 22.02 1.35
CA SER A 168 13.88 21.32 2.36
C SER A 168 15.22 20.89 1.77
N PHE A 169 16.30 21.34 2.39
CA PHE A 169 17.67 20.98 1.98
C PHE A 169 17.90 19.47 2.01
N SER A 170 17.44 18.79 3.06
CA SER A 170 17.60 17.33 3.21
C SER A 170 16.83 16.55 2.13
N LEU A 171 15.60 16.98 1.81
CA LEU A 171 14.84 16.35 0.72
C LEU A 171 15.50 16.56 -0.64
N ARG A 172 15.95 17.78 -0.92
CA ARG A 172 16.64 18.11 -2.18
C ARG A 172 17.94 17.30 -2.34
N LYS A 173 18.73 17.17 -1.27
CA LYS A 173 19.94 16.33 -1.29
C LYS A 173 19.60 14.88 -1.55
N ALA A 174 18.64 14.30 -0.83
CA ALA A 174 18.21 12.91 -1.04
C ALA A 174 17.68 12.70 -2.45
N ALA A 175 16.78 13.59 -2.95
CA ALA A 175 16.23 13.47 -4.29
C ALA A 175 17.28 13.59 -5.41
N ARG A 176 18.20 14.55 -5.30
CA ARG A 176 19.27 14.75 -6.31
C ARG A 176 20.30 13.63 -6.34
N SER A 177 20.57 13.03 -5.20
CA SER A 177 21.60 11.99 -5.06
C SER A 177 21.04 10.57 -5.22
N SER A 178 19.71 10.42 -5.36
CA SER A 178 19.10 9.13 -5.68
C SER A 178 19.36 8.77 -7.14
N ALA A 179 19.88 7.58 -7.38
CA ALA A 179 20.05 7.04 -8.74
C ALA A 179 18.68 6.70 -9.36
N LEU A 180 17.73 6.28 -8.54
CA LEU A 180 16.35 6.02 -8.93
C LEU A 180 15.40 6.35 -7.77
N ILE A 181 14.30 7.04 -8.08
CA ILE A 181 13.20 7.29 -7.15
C ILE A 181 11.94 6.62 -7.69
N LEU A 182 11.29 5.83 -6.85
CA LEU A 182 10.03 5.18 -7.14
C LEU A 182 8.92 5.91 -6.38
N ALA A 183 7.97 6.51 -7.07
CA ALA A 183 6.86 7.28 -6.48
C ALA A 183 5.53 6.53 -6.61
N THR A 184 4.73 6.53 -5.53
CA THR A 184 3.45 5.79 -5.47
C THR A 184 2.30 6.50 -6.18
N ASN A 185 2.46 7.75 -6.56
CA ASN A 185 1.45 8.57 -7.25
C ASN A 185 2.08 9.78 -7.93
N HIS A 186 1.33 10.43 -8.80
CA HIS A 186 1.79 11.59 -9.56
C HIS A 186 2.15 12.79 -8.70
N GLU A 187 1.41 13.02 -7.60
CA GLU A 187 1.65 14.13 -6.67
C GLU A 187 3.03 14.01 -6.04
N THR A 188 3.33 12.82 -5.53
CA THR A 188 4.65 12.53 -4.94
C THR A 188 5.76 12.59 -5.98
N GLY A 189 5.52 12.04 -7.17
CA GLY A 189 6.48 12.08 -8.28
C GLY A 189 6.82 13.54 -8.68
N ARG A 190 5.81 14.40 -8.85
CA ARG A 190 6.01 15.83 -9.16
C ARG A 190 6.75 16.56 -8.05
N LEU A 191 6.43 16.30 -6.79
CA LEU A 191 7.12 16.88 -5.64
C LEU A 191 8.61 16.51 -5.65
N LEU A 192 8.94 15.24 -5.84
CA LEU A 192 10.32 14.76 -5.86
C LEU A 192 11.11 15.27 -7.08
N ALA A 193 10.47 15.37 -8.23
CA ALA A 193 11.08 16.02 -9.41
C ALA A 193 11.39 17.50 -9.16
N ARG A 194 10.47 18.26 -8.55
CA ARG A 194 10.70 19.66 -8.11
C ARG A 194 11.82 19.78 -7.08
N ALA A 195 11.99 18.77 -6.22
CA ALA A 195 13.11 18.69 -5.28
C ALA A 195 14.45 18.39 -5.97
N GLY A 196 14.46 18.10 -7.27
CA GLY A 196 15.64 17.86 -8.10
C GLY A 196 15.93 16.39 -8.38
N GLY A 197 14.98 15.48 -8.12
CA GLY A 197 15.08 14.08 -8.53
C GLY A 197 15.16 13.92 -10.05
N ARG A 198 16.22 13.29 -10.56
CA ARG A 198 16.52 13.16 -12.00
C ARG A 198 15.83 11.94 -12.61
N SER A 199 15.72 10.85 -11.89
CA SER A 199 15.11 9.60 -12.33
C SER A 199 13.95 9.26 -11.40
N VAL A 200 12.77 9.83 -11.67
CA VAL A 200 11.54 9.58 -10.89
C VAL A 200 10.59 8.75 -11.75
N ARG A 201 10.19 7.58 -11.23
CA ARG A 201 9.24 6.67 -11.90
C ARG A 201 8.06 6.37 -11.00
N LEU A 202 6.88 6.23 -11.60
CA LEU A 202 5.71 5.72 -10.88
C LEU A 202 5.89 4.21 -10.66
N PHE A 203 5.65 3.81 -9.42
CA PHE A 203 5.76 2.42 -9.03
C PHE A 203 4.83 2.13 -7.86
N LEU A 204 4.00 1.10 -7.98
CA LEU A 204 3.06 0.71 -6.95
C LEU A 204 3.84 0.30 -5.67
N ASP A 205 3.35 0.65 -4.47
CA ASP A 205 4.01 0.33 -3.21
C ASP A 205 3.72 -1.08 -2.68
N SER A 206 2.62 -1.67 -3.11
CA SER A 206 2.11 -2.97 -2.65
C SER A 206 2.15 -4.02 -3.75
N GLY A 207 2.21 -5.28 -3.36
CA GLY A 207 1.96 -6.45 -4.19
C GLY A 207 1.01 -7.41 -3.49
N ILE A 208 0.57 -8.43 -4.19
CA ILE A 208 -0.24 -9.51 -3.58
C ILE A 208 0.48 -10.85 -3.70
N PRO A 209 0.24 -11.77 -2.75
CA PRO A 209 0.70 -13.16 -2.90
C PRO A 209 0.03 -13.82 -4.09
N SER A 210 0.74 -14.69 -4.81
CA SER A 210 0.18 -15.48 -5.92
C SER A 210 -1.00 -16.34 -5.48
N SER A 211 -0.99 -16.83 -4.23
CA SER A 211 -2.09 -17.58 -3.61
C SER A 211 -3.43 -16.82 -3.58
N PHE A 212 -3.39 -15.49 -3.56
CA PHE A 212 -4.61 -14.67 -3.61
C PHE A 212 -5.32 -14.73 -4.97
N ILE A 213 -4.63 -15.13 -6.02
CA ILE A 213 -5.12 -15.15 -7.41
C ILE A 213 -5.65 -16.53 -7.82
N LEU A 214 -5.28 -17.59 -7.12
CA LEU A 214 -5.42 -19.00 -7.56
C LEU A 214 -6.85 -19.46 -7.88
N ASN A 215 -7.88 -18.85 -7.30
CA ASN A 215 -9.27 -19.26 -7.55
C ASN A 215 -10.05 -18.13 -8.25
N PRO A 216 -10.43 -18.28 -9.53
CA PRO A 216 -11.31 -17.33 -10.18
C PRO A 216 -12.65 -17.25 -9.43
N LEU A 217 -13.26 -16.06 -9.42
CA LEU A 217 -14.63 -15.93 -8.91
C LEU A 217 -15.57 -16.79 -9.74
N VAL A 218 -16.31 -17.65 -9.07
CA VAL A 218 -17.50 -18.29 -9.66
C VAL A 218 -18.57 -17.19 -9.72
N PRO A 219 -19.23 -16.97 -10.86
CA PRO A 219 -20.34 -16.03 -10.93
C PRO A 219 -21.36 -16.33 -9.83
N ALA A 220 -21.72 -15.30 -9.08
CA ALA A 220 -22.69 -15.48 -8.01
C ALA A 220 -24.08 -15.86 -8.54
N PRO A 221 -24.90 -16.61 -7.77
CA PRO A 221 -26.27 -16.90 -8.12
C PRO A 221 -27.07 -15.64 -8.47
N ARG A 222 -27.99 -15.72 -9.45
CA ARG A 222 -28.74 -14.55 -9.93
C ARG A 222 -29.77 -14.02 -8.93
N ASP A 223 -30.10 -14.81 -7.90
CA ASP A 223 -31.22 -14.53 -6.97
C ASP A 223 -30.81 -13.84 -5.68
N ARG A 224 -29.61 -13.27 -5.63
CA ARG A 224 -29.14 -12.49 -4.46
C ARG A 224 -29.00 -11.00 -4.80
N PRO A 225 -29.02 -10.11 -3.77
CA PRO A 225 -28.74 -8.69 -3.95
C PRO A 225 -27.36 -8.46 -4.59
N PHE A 226 -27.24 -7.45 -5.45
CA PHE A 226 -25.95 -6.94 -5.91
C PHE A 226 -25.14 -6.48 -4.71
N THR A 227 -23.96 -7.07 -4.51
CA THR A 227 -23.18 -6.88 -3.28
C THR A 227 -21.92 -6.08 -3.55
N LEU A 228 -21.85 -4.91 -2.97
CA LEU A 228 -20.66 -4.08 -2.90
C LEU A 228 -19.83 -4.47 -1.67
N LEU A 229 -18.51 -4.38 -1.78
CA LEU A 229 -17.61 -4.54 -0.65
C LEU A 229 -16.74 -3.30 -0.49
N TRP A 230 -16.72 -2.77 0.72
CA TRP A 230 -15.76 -1.76 1.14
C TRP A 230 -14.86 -2.34 2.24
N VAL A 231 -13.54 -2.17 2.13
CA VAL A 231 -12.56 -2.67 3.12
C VAL A 231 -11.61 -1.55 3.50
N GLY A 232 -11.45 -1.34 4.80
CA GLY A 232 -10.48 -0.37 5.28
C GLY A 232 -10.60 -0.04 6.76
N ARG A 233 -9.55 0.58 7.31
CA ARG A 233 -9.62 1.14 8.64
C ARG A 233 -10.62 2.31 8.64
N MET A 234 -11.50 2.37 9.62
CA MET A 234 -12.49 3.43 9.74
C MET A 234 -11.86 4.73 10.27
N GLU A 235 -11.09 5.38 9.39
CA GLU A 235 -10.42 6.67 9.60
C GLU A 235 -11.08 7.75 8.72
N PRO A 236 -11.12 9.04 9.13
CA PRO A 236 -11.79 10.10 8.37
C PRO A 236 -11.39 10.15 6.88
N ARG A 237 -10.09 9.99 6.60
CA ARG A 237 -9.58 10.05 5.21
C ARG A 237 -10.10 8.94 4.28
N LYS A 238 -10.65 7.87 4.81
CA LYS A 238 -11.24 6.76 4.03
C LYS A 238 -12.64 7.06 3.52
N ALA A 239 -13.29 8.07 4.10
CA ALA A 239 -14.53 8.70 3.65
C ALA A 239 -15.65 7.73 3.23
N LEU A 240 -15.92 6.70 4.05
CA LEU A 240 -17.05 5.78 3.84
C LEU A 240 -18.39 6.52 3.65
N PRO A 241 -18.67 7.70 4.26
CA PRO A 241 -19.91 8.43 4.00
C PRO A 241 -20.17 8.73 2.51
N LEU A 242 -19.14 8.92 1.67
CA LEU A 242 -19.34 9.06 0.21
C LEU A 242 -19.97 7.81 -0.40
N ALA A 243 -19.57 6.62 0.05
CA ALA A 243 -20.17 5.35 -0.37
C ALA A 243 -21.62 5.22 0.12
N LEU A 244 -21.88 5.60 1.37
CA LEU A 244 -23.23 5.55 1.96
C LEU A 244 -24.18 6.52 1.26
N GLU A 245 -23.74 7.76 1.03
CA GLU A 245 -24.56 8.77 0.31
C GLU A 245 -24.83 8.33 -1.14
N ALA A 246 -23.85 7.73 -1.83
CA ALA A 246 -24.04 7.20 -3.17
C ALA A 246 -25.00 6.00 -3.21
N LEU A 247 -24.92 5.10 -2.24
CA LEU A 247 -25.87 3.99 -2.11
C LEU A 247 -27.29 4.50 -1.78
N GLY A 248 -27.38 5.55 -0.97
CA GLY A 248 -28.66 6.21 -0.61
C GLY A 248 -29.39 6.79 -1.82
N GLN A 249 -28.68 7.18 -2.90
CA GLN A 249 -29.29 7.60 -4.16
C GLN A 249 -29.81 6.44 -5.03
N ASN A 250 -29.56 5.18 -4.62
CA ASN A 250 -29.94 3.95 -5.31
C ASN A 250 -30.84 3.06 -4.45
N GLN A 251 -31.82 3.67 -3.76
CA GLN A 251 -32.72 2.92 -2.88
C GLN A 251 -33.64 1.92 -3.63
N ASP A 252 -33.90 2.18 -4.90
CA ASP A 252 -34.66 1.30 -5.82
C ASP A 252 -33.91 0.02 -6.20
N LEU A 253 -32.58 0.01 -6.11
CA LEU A 253 -31.79 -1.17 -6.43
C LEU A 253 -31.84 -2.22 -5.32
N ASN A 254 -31.97 -3.49 -5.70
CA ASN A 254 -31.71 -4.61 -4.81
C ASN A 254 -30.20 -4.77 -4.61
N ALA A 255 -29.62 -3.90 -3.78
CA ALA A 255 -28.18 -3.80 -3.55
C ALA A 255 -27.85 -3.82 -2.06
N LYS A 256 -26.70 -4.40 -1.70
CA LYS A 256 -26.15 -4.47 -0.35
C LYS A 256 -24.70 -3.96 -0.33
N LEU A 257 -24.29 -3.30 0.75
CA LEU A 257 -22.91 -2.90 1.00
C LEU A 257 -22.37 -3.63 2.25
N LEU A 258 -21.36 -4.46 2.06
CA LEU A 258 -20.58 -5.07 3.12
C LEU A 258 -19.40 -4.16 3.47
N ILE A 259 -19.20 -3.89 4.75
CA ILE A 259 -18.16 -2.99 5.26
C ILE A 259 -17.27 -3.78 6.22
N ALA A 260 -16.04 -4.10 5.79
CA ALA A 260 -15.05 -4.79 6.60
C ALA A 260 -13.98 -3.83 7.10
N GLY A 261 -13.77 -3.83 8.39
CA GLY A 261 -12.82 -3.00 9.11
C GLY A 261 -13.41 -2.36 10.34
N ASP A 262 -12.55 -1.69 11.09
CA ASP A 262 -12.90 -1.00 12.32
C ASP A 262 -12.07 0.28 12.48
N GLY A 263 -12.40 1.13 13.43
CA GLY A 263 -11.65 2.34 13.74
C GLY A 263 -12.49 3.42 14.42
N GLU A 264 -11.85 4.56 14.64
CA GLU A 264 -12.41 5.69 15.41
C GLU A 264 -13.72 6.27 14.84
N MET A 265 -13.98 6.07 13.54
CA MET A 265 -15.17 6.59 12.85
C MET A 265 -16.36 5.63 12.84
N ARG A 266 -16.24 4.44 13.39
CA ARG A 266 -17.28 3.40 13.30
C ARG A 266 -18.67 3.88 13.72
N THR A 267 -18.79 4.35 14.94
CA THR A 267 -20.08 4.81 15.50
C THR A 267 -20.70 5.93 14.66
N GLN A 268 -19.88 6.89 14.23
CA GLN A 268 -20.34 8.01 13.42
C GLN A 268 -20.83 7.56 12.03
N TRP A 269 -20.18 6.56 11.45
CA TRP A 269 -20.54 6.04 10.14
C TRP A 269 -21.77 5.10 10.20
N GLU A 270 -21.95 4.35 11.28
CA GLU A 270 -23.18 3.61 11.57
C GLU A 270 -24.39 4.57 11.70
N GLN A 271 -24.22 5.67 12.44
CA GLN A 271 -25.24 6.73 12.52
C GLN A 271 -25.52 7.39 11.16
N CYS A 272 -24.51 7.56 10.32
CA CYS A 272 -24.68 8.06 8.97
C CYS A 272 -25.56 7.11 8.14
N ALA A 273 -25.32 5.81 8.19
CA ALA A 273 -26.14 4.79 7.50
C ALA A 273 -27.61 4.81 8.00
N GLN A 274 -27.82 5.00 9.33
CA GLN A 274 -29.17 5.12 9.91
C GLN A 274 -29.89 6.37 9.38
N ARG A 275 -29.23 7.54 9.37
CA ARG A 275 -29.84 8.79 8.86
C ARG A 275 -30.18 8.71 7.37
N LEU A 276 -29.47 7.92 6.61
CA LEU A 276 -29.73 7.68 5.19
C LEU A 276 -30.73 6.54 4.93
N HIS A 277 -31.32 5.98 5.99
CA HIS A 277 -32.27 4.84 5.93
C HIS A 277 -31.68 3.60 5.21
N LEU A 278 -30.39 3.31 5.44
CA LEU A 278 -29.67 2.22 4.81
C LEU A 278 -29.49 0.99 5.70
N THR A 279 -30.13 0.92 6.86
CA THR A 279 -29.90 -0.14 7.86
C THR A 279 -30.13 -1.55 7.33
N SER A 280 -31.07 -1.73 6.39
CA SER A 280 -31.33 -3.01 5.72
C SER A 280 -30.40 -3.34 4.56
N LYS A 281 -29.65 -2.33 4.06
CA LYS A 281 -28.76 -2.46 2.90
C LYS A 281 -27.27 -2.47 3.24
N VAL A 282 -26.93 -2.14 4.49
CA VAL A 282 -25.52 -2.00 4.93
C VAL A 282 -25.25 -2.94 6.08
N GLU A 283 -24.13 -3.66 5.99
CA GLU A 283 -23.69 -4.56 7.03
C GLU A 283 -22.24 -4.24 7.45
N PHE A 284 -22.06 -3.87 8.73
CA PHE A 284 -20.77 -3.59 9.35
C PHE A 284 -20.19 -4.87 9.96
N LEU A 285 -19.23 -5.49 9.29
CA LEU A 285 -18.64 -6.78 9.67
C LEU A 285 -17.60 -6.68 10.80
N GLY A 286 -17.13 -5.45 11.11
CA GLY A 286 -15.99 -5.27 12.00
C GLY A 286 -14.68 -5.72 11.37
N GLN A 287 -13.69 -5.99 12.21
CA GLN A 287 -12.38 -6.44 11.76
C GLN A 287 -12.44 -7.89 11.32
N VAL A 288 -12.14 -8.16 10.05
CA VAL A 288 -12.11 -9.49 9.45
C VAL A 288 -10.67 -9.97 9.40
N PRO A 289 -10.36 -11.19 9.89
CA PRO A 289 -9.02 -11.79 9.78
C PRO A 289 -8.56 -11.92 8.33
N TRP A 290 -7.26 -11.70 8.09
CA TRP A 290 -6.72 -11.69 6.73
C TRP A 290 -6.93 -13.00 5.97
N ASN A 291 -6.88 -14.14 6.64
CA ASN A 291 -7.13 -15.47 6.06
C ASN A 291 -8.59 -15.67 5.62
N GLU A 292 -9.55 -14.89 6.14
CA GLU A 292 -10.95 -14.92 5.76
C GLU A 292 -11.27 -13.92 4.62
N MET A 293 -10.39 -12.96 4.38
CA MET A 293 -10.58 -11.94 3.34
C MET A 293 -10.83 -12.52 1.95
N PRO A 294 -10.13 -13.59 1.48
CA PRO A 294 -10.42 -14.21 0.18
C PRO A 294 -11.86 -14.67 0.02
N GLN A 295 -12.46 -15.21 1.09
CA GLN A 295 -13.87 -15.63 1.08
C GLN A 295 -14.81 -14.42 1.06
N LEU A 296 -14.47 -13.35 1.77
CA LEU A 296 -15.25 -12.12 1.80
C LEU A 296 -15.25 -11.44 0.42
N TYR A 297 -14.11 -11.31 -0.25
CA TYR A 297 -14.06 -10.84 -1.64
C TYR A 297 -14.91 -11.70 -2.57
N GLY A 298 -14.98 -13.02 -2.34
CA GLY A 298 -15.82 -13.95 -3.11
C GLY A 298 -17.33 -13.73 -2.95
N LYS A 299 -17.78 -13.07 -1.87
CA LYS A 299 -19.20 -12.72 -1.65
C LYS A 299 -19.63 -11.43 -2.36
N ALA A 300 -18.69 -10.65 -2.87
CA ALA A 300 -18.95 -9.35 -3.50
C ALA A 300 -19.04 -9.46 -5.02
N ASP A 301 -19.74 -8.51 -5.62
CA ASP A 301 -19.85 -8.31 -7.06
C ASP A 301 -18.98 -7.17 -7.57
N ALA A 302 -18.66 -6.20 -6.71
CA ALA A 302 -17.75 -5.09 -6.99
C ALA A 302 -17.09 -4.58 -5.71
N PHE A 303 -15.93 -3.96 -5.86
CA PHE A 303 -15.20 -3.35 -4.78
C PHE A 303 -15.31 -1.83 -4.84
N LEU A 304 -15.70 -1.22 -3.73
CA LEU A 304 -15.88 0.23 -3.61
C LEU A 304 -14.77 0.83 -2.76
N PHE A 305 -14.06 1.81 -3.32
CA PHE A 305 -12.94 2.47 -2.63
C PHE A 305 -13.07 4.00 -2.70
N THR A 306 -13.38 4.63 -1.57
CA THR A 306 -13.72 6.06 -1.46
C THR A 306 -12.66 6.91 -0.77
N SER A 307 -11.44 6.37 -0.59
CA SER A 307 -10.41 7.09 0.17
C SER A 307 -10.05 8.44 -0.46
N LEU A 308 -10.16 9.51 0.31
CA LEU A 308 -9.79 10.89 -0.10
C LEU A 308 -8.28 11.13 -0.02
N ARG A 309 -7.54 10.27 0.67
CA ARG A 309 -6.08 10.35 0.75
C ARG A 309 -5.46 8.99 1.03
N ASP A 310 -4.86 8.40 0.00
CA ASP A 310 -4.13 7.14 0.10
C ASP A 310 -3.00 7.06 -0.94
N SER A 311 -1.99 6.22 -0.70
CA SER A 311 -0.99 5.91 -1.73
C SER A 311 -1.62 5.08 -2.85
N PHE A 312 -2.27 3.98 -2.48
CA PHE A 312 -3.06 3.12 -3.37
C PHE A 312 -4.11 2.33 -2.56
N GLY A 313 -3.67 1.52 -1.60
CA GLY A 313 -4.51 0.63 -0.82
C GLY A 313 -4.40 -0.82 -1.30
N THR A 314 -3.72 -1.67 -0.53
CA THR A 314 -3.49 -3.09 -0.86
C THR A 314 -4.80 -3.84 -1.12
N GLN A 315 -5.87 -3.50 -0.39
CA GLN A 315 -7.21 -4.08 -0.56
C GLN A 315 -7.80 -3.88 -1.97
N VAL A 316 -7.39 -2.82 -2.68
CA VAL A 316 -7.80 -2.62 -4.08
C VAL A 316 -7.18 -3.71 -4.96
N LEU A 317 -5.89 -3.98 -4.77
CA LEU A 317 -5.18 -5.01 -5.52
C LEU A 317 -5.69 -6.43 -5.16
N GLU A 318 -6.02 -6.66 -3.89
CA GLU A 318 -6.64 -7.90 -3.41
C GLU A 318 -8.00 -8.14 -4.09
N ALA A 319 -8.86 -7.11 -4.13
CA ALA A 319 -10.14 -7.16 -4.83
C ALA A 319 -9.96 -7.44 -6.34
N MET A 320 -9.02 -6.76 -6.97
CA MET A 320 -8.66 -6.99 -8.38
C MET A 320 -8.17 -8.43 -8.60
N GLY A 321 -7.33 -8.95 -7.70
CA GLY A 321 -6.84 -10.33 -7.75
C GLY A 321 -7.97 -11.37 -7.70
N ARG A 322 -9.05 -11.04 -7.02
CA ARG A 322 -10.28 -11.84 -6.96
C ARG A 322 -11.23 -11.59 -8.14
N GLY A 323 -10.87 -10.73 -9.09
CA GLY A 323 -11.67 -10.44 -10.26
C GLY A 323 -12.84 -9.50 -10.01
N LEU A 324 -12.81 -8.70 -8.96
CA LEU A 324 -13.82 -7.67 -8.70
C LEU A 324 -13.50 -6.41 -9.53
N PRO A 325 -14.49 -5.85 -10.24
CA PRO A 325 -14.36 -4.51 -10.80
C PRO A 325 -14.25 -3.48 -9.68
N ILE A 326 -13.49 -2.42 -9.93
CA ILE A 326 -13.20 -1.39 -8.95
C ILE A 326 -14.05 -0.15 -9.23
N LEU A 327 -14.87 0.27 -8.27
CA LEU A 327 -15.51 1.58 -8.27
C LEU A 327 -14.73 2.49 -7.31
N THR A 328 -14.10 3.53 -7.85
CA THR A 328 -13.20 4.38 -7.06
C THR A 328 -13.16 5.83 -7.54
N LEU A 329 -12.51 6.67 -6.76
CA LEU A 329 -12.21 8.05 -7.11
C LEU A 329 -11.03 8.12 -8.09
N ASP A 330 -11.12 8.94 -9.14
CA ASP A 330 -10.03 9.14 -10.13
C ASP A 330 -8.98 10.11 -9.62
N HIS A 331 -8.25 9.71 -8.58
CA HIS A 331 -7.15 10.50 -8.05
C HIS A 331 -6.08 9.61 -7.39
N GLN A 332 -4.91 10.21 -7.15
CA GLN A 332 -3.81 9.61 -6.39
C GLN A 332 -3.40 8.22 -6.93
N GLY A 333 -3.07 7.26 -6.04
CA GLY A 333 -2.59 5.95 -6.46
C GLY A 333 -3.65 5.14 -7.21
N VAL A 334 -4.90 5.15 -6.76
CA VAL A 334 -5.96 4.39 -7.45
C VAL A 334 -6.27 4.95 -8.82
N GLY A 335 -6.28 6.29 -8.98
CA GLY A 335 -6.39 6.93 -10.28
C GLY A 335 -5.20 6.60 -11.20
N THR A 336 -4.03 6.37 -10.64
CA THR A 336 -2.80 6.06 -11.38
C THR A 336 -2.72 4.61 -11.82
N PHE A 337 -3.00 3.66 -10.91
CA PHE A 337 -2.67 2.24 -11.11
C PHE A 337 -3.86 1.35 -11.45
N VAL A 338 -5.10 1.75 -11.16
CA VAL A 338 -6.26 0.99 -11.62
C VAL A 338 -6.45 1.25 -13.11
N PRO A 339 -6.38 0.23 -14.00
CA PRO A 339 -6.67 0.40 -15.42
C PRO A 339 -8.10 0.91 -15.64
N ARG A 340 -8.31 1.73 -16.67
CA ARG A 340 -9.65 2.27 -16.98
C ARG A 340 -10.68 1.19 -17.27
N GLU A 341 -10.22 0.10 -17.89
CA GLU A 341 -11.05 -1.05 -18.26
C GLU A 341 -11.29 -2.02 -17.08
N ALA A 342 -10.61 -1.81 -15.93
CA ALA A 342 -10.75 -2.64 -14.74
C ALA A 342 -11.84 -2.15 -13.77
N GLY A 343 -12.52 -1.04 -14.08
CA GLY A 343 -13.54 -0.47 -13.20
C GLY A 343 -14.00 0.91 -13.62
N ILE A 344 -14.69 1.57 -12.72
CA ILE A 344 -15.21 2.92 -12.90
C ILE A 344 -14.43 3.86 -11.99
N LYS A 345 -13.80 4.89 -12.58
CA LYS A 345 -13.07 5.92 -11.86
C LYS A 345 -13.85 7.23 -11.94
N VAL A 346 -14.33 7.69 -10.79
CA VAL A 346 -15.19 8.88 -10.67
C VAL A 346 -14.32 10.12 -10.44
N PRO A 347 -14.48 11.17 -11.26
CA PRO A 347 -13.76 12.43 -11.05
C PRO A 347 -14.00 13.03 -9.66
N VAL A 348 -12.95 13.57 -9.06
CA VAL A 348 -13.01 14.25 -7.76
C VAL A 348 -13.12 15.76 -7.97
N THR A 349 -14.35 16.25 -8.01
CA THR A 349 -14.70 17.66 -8.27
C THR A 349 -15.34 18.29 -7.02
N THR A 350 -16.66 18.29 -6.96
CA THR A 350 -17.42 18.64 -5.77
C THR A 350 -17.99 17.39 -5.11
N PRO A 351 -18.27 17.40 -3.79
CA PRO A 351 -18.90 16.24 -3.12
C PRO A 351 -20.20 15.79 -3.81
N ARG A 352 -21.05 16.74 -4.23
CA ARG A 352 -22.33 16.43 -4.89
C ARG A 352 -22.13 15.67 -6.20
N GLU A 353 -21.25 16.16 -7.08
CA GLU A 353 -20.97 15.55 -8.37
C GLU A 353 -20.27 14.21 -8.22
N THR A 354 -19.30 14.13 -7.30
CA THR A 354 -18.56 12.88 -7.02
C THR A 354 -19.49 11.80 -6.45
N ILE A 355 -20.39 12.16 -5.55
CA ILE A 355 -21.40 11.22 -5.02
C ILE A 355 -22.37 10.77 -6.12
N ALA A 356 -22.83 11.69 -6.97
CA ALA A 356 -23.67 11.33 -8.10
C ALA A 356 -22.95 10.39 -9.08
N GLY A 357 -21.66 10.62 -9.37
CA GLY A 357 -20.85 9.72 -10.18
C GLY A 357 -20.65 8.35 -9.56
N LEU A 358 -20.43 8.29 -8.22
CA LEU A 358 -20.38 7.02 -7.50
C LEU A 358 -21.74 6.28 -7.56
N ALA A 359 -22.86 7.00 -7.42
CA ALA A 359 -24.19 6.43 -7.50
C ALA A 359 -24.50 5.87 -8.90
N GLU A 360 -24.11 6.60 -9.94
CA GLU A 360 -24.22 6.11 -11.33
C GLU A 360 -23.35 4.87 -11.54
N GLY A 361 -22.13 4.87 -11.01
CA GLY A 361 -21.23 3.71 -11.05
C GLY A 361 -21.81 2.48 -10.36
N ILE A 362 -22.45 2.65 -9.20
CA ILE A 362 -23.18 1.57 -8.50
C ILE A 362 -24.28 1.02 -9.39
N ARG A 363 -25.11 1.89 -9.97
CA ARG A 363 -26.22 1.52 -10.84
C ARG A 363 -25.73 0.77 -12.08
N LEU A 364 -24.68 1.25 -12.72
CA LEU A 364 -24.10 0.60 -13.90
C LEU A 364 -23.60 -0.81 -13.56
N LEU A 365 -22.86 -0.96 -12.47
CA LEU A 365 -22.34 -2.27 -12.06
C LEU A 365 -23.46 -3.24 -11.63
N ALA A 366 -24.54 -2.74 -11.04
CA ALA A 366 -25.68 -3.56 -10.64
C ALA A 366 -26.49 -4.06 -11.87
N LEU A 367 -26.80 -3.18 -12.81
CA LEU A 367 -27.72 -3.45 -13.91
C LEU A 367 -27.05 -4.13 -15.13
N PHE A 368 -25.74 -4.03 -15.28
CA PHE A 368 -25.01 -4.58 -16.44
C PHE A 368 -23.97 -5.64 -16.03
N PRO A 369 -24.39 -6.88 -15.71
CA PRO A 369 -23.51 -7.94 -15.25
C PRO A 369 -22.39 -8.28 -16.25
N GLU A 370 -22.66 -8.22 -17.56
CA GLU A 370 -21.63 -8.50 -18.58
C GLU A 370 -20.49 -7.46 -18.55
N LYS A 371 -20.82 -6.16 -18.41
CA LYS A 371 -19.81 -5.11 -18.24
C LYS A 371 -19.00 -5.33 -16.96
N ARG A 372 -19.70 -5.67 -15.88
CA ARG A 372 -19.09 -5.97 -14.57
C ARG A 372 -18.09 -7.12 -14.66
N LEU A 373 -18.47 -8.23 -15.31
CA LEU A 373 -17.59 -9.39 -15.51
C LEU A 373 -16.37 -9.05 -16.38
N LYS A 374 -16.56 -8.29 -17.46
CA LYS A 374 -15.46 -7.83 -18.32
C LYS A 374 -14.47 -6.96 -17.55
N MET A 375 -14.95 -6.00 -16.76
CA MET A 375 -14.11 -5.15 -15.89
C MET A 375 -13.36 -6.00 -14.87
N GLY A 376 -14.03 -6.97 -14.23
CA GLY A 376 -13.43 -7.89 -13.27
C GLY A 376 -12.33 -8.76 -13.89
N ALA A 377 -12.52 -9.25 -15.10
CA ALA A 377 -11.50 -10.00 -15.83
C ALA A 377 -10.25 -9.14 -16.10
N THR A 378 -10.43 -7.88 -16.51
CA THR A 378 -9.33 -6.93 -16.71
C THR A 378 -8.64 -6.59 -15.38
N ALA A 379 -9.39 -6.39 -14.30
CA ALA A 379 -8.86 -6.17 -12.97
C ALA A 379 -7.94 -7.33 -12.54
N ARG A 380 -8.41 -8.56 -12.71
CA ARG A 380 -7.65 -9.76 -12.38
C ARG A 380 -6.39 -9.91 -13.26
N ALA A 381 -6.50 -9.66 -14.55
CA ALA A 381 -5.35 -9.71 -15.45
C ALA A 381 -4.25 -8.72 -15.00
N TYR A 382 -4.62 -7.51 -14.60
CA TYR A 382 -3.68 -6.54 -14.04
C TYR A 382 -3.07 -7.05 -12.73
N ALA A 383 -3.88 -7.55 -11.78
CA ALA A 383 -3.40 -8.02 -10.49
C ALA A 383 -2.39 -9.17 -10.62
N ILE A 384 -2.52 -10.04 -11.63
CA ILE A 384 -1.55 -11.10 -11.95
C ILE A 384 -0.17 -10.52 -12.25
N THR A 385 -0.10 -9.33 -12.85
CA THR A 385 1.18 -8.65 -13.12
C THR A 385 1.77 -7.99 -11.87
N GLU A 386 0.99 -7.82 -10.81
CA GLU A 386 1.36 -7.15 -9.57
C GLU A 386 1.57 -8.11 -8.39
N THR A 387 1.80 -9.41 -8.66
CA THR A 387 2.25 -10.34 -7.62
C THR A 387 3.65 -9.97 -7.13
N TRP A 388 3.97 -10.33 -5.90
CA TRP A 388 5.27 -10.02 -5.31
C TRP A 388 6.44 -10.57 -6.13
N GLU A 389 6.27 -11.76 -6.74
CA GLU A 389 7.26 -12.37 -7.62
C GLU A 389 7.52 -11.51 -8.86
N LYS A 390 6.45 -11.11 -9.57
CA LYS A 390 6.55 -10.27 -10.77
C LYS A 390 7.12 -8.89 -10.47
N ARG A 391 6.79 -8.37 -9.32
CA ARG A 391 7.32 -7.09 -8.85
C ARG A 391 8.80 -7.17 -8.51
N ALA A 392 9.24 -8.25 -7.87
CA ALA A 392 10.66 -8.48 -7.60
C ALA A 392 11.47 -8.64 -8.88
N GLU A 393 10.96 -9.33 -9.88
CA GLU A 393 11.53 -9.40 -11.22
C GLU A 393 11.75 -7.99 -11.83
N ARG A 394 10.69 -7.16 -11.80
CA ARG A 394 10.78 -5.77 -12.29
C ARG A 394 11.79 -4.95 -11.50
N MET A 395 11.85 -5.13 -10.17
CA MET A 395 12.80 -4.42 -9.32
C MET A 395 14.25 -4.88 -9.59
N SER A 396 14.49 -6.19 -9.77
CA SER A 396 15.79 -6.72 -10.16
C SER A 396 16.29 -6.07 -11.46
N ASN A 397 15.44 -6.00 -12.48
CA ASN A 397 15.75 -5.33 -13.75
C ASN A 397 16.04 -3.82 -13.57
N LEU A 398 15.36 -3.16 -12.61
CA LEU A 398 15.64 -1.76 -12.28
C LEU A 398 17.00 -1.60 -11.59
N TYR A 399 17.37 -2.53 -10.70
CA TYR A 399 18.70 -2.52 -10.08
C TYR A 399 19.81 -2.70 -11.10
N GLU A 400 19.68 -3.69 -11.99
CA GLU A 400 20.67 -3.95 -13.04
C GLU A 400 20.88 -2.71 -13.93
N LYS A 401 19.78 -2.07 -14.37
CA LYS A 401 19.86 -0.82 -15.15
C LYS A 401 20.49 0.33 -14.35
N THR A 402 20.25 0.38 -13.06
CA THR A 402 20.77 1.44 -12.20
C THR A 402 22.25 1.26 -11.88
N VAL A 403 22.71 0.02 -11.72
CA VAL A 403 24.09 -0.33 -11.38
C VAL A 403 24.98 -0.35 -12.64
N PHE A 404 24.49 -0.95 -13.74
CA PHE A 404 25.30 -1.23 -14.93
C PHE A 404 25.02 -0.31 -16.12
N GLY A 405 24.19 0.73 -15.98
CA GLY A 405 24.00 1.75 -17.03
C GLY A 405 23.35 1.27 -18.32
N GLY A 406 22.56 0.20 -18.31
CA GLY A 406 21.79 -0.26 -19.47
C GLY A 406 22.50 -1.21 -20.43
N SER A 407 23.75 -1.56 -20.22
CA SER A 407 24.43 -2.68 -20.90
C SER A 407 23.99 -3.99 -20.25
N LEU A 408 22.93 -4.60 -20.76
CA LEU A 408 22.37 -5.83 -20.16
C LEU A 408 23.10 -7.09 -20.67
N PRO A 409 23.60 -7.96 -19.78
CA PRO A 409 23.62 -9.38 -20.05
C PRO A 409 22.18 -9.90 -20.07
N ALA A 410 21.91 -10.89 -20.93
CA ALA A 410 20.58 -11.47 -21.10
C ALA A 410 19.92 -11.82 -19.76
N ALA A 411 18.65 -11.43 -19.60
CA ALA A 411 17.86 -11.65 -18.41
C ALA A 411 17.97 -13.08 -17.88
N ARG A 412 18.58 -13.26 -16.73
CA ARG A 412 18.51 -14.52 -15.99
C ARG A 412 17.09 -14.64 -15.44
N SER A 413 16.34 -15.63 -15.90
CA SER A 413 15.03 -15.93 -15.33
C SER A 413 15.19 -16.28 -13.83
N CYS A 414 14.59 -15.50 -12.97
CA CYS A 414 14.63 -15.67 -11.52
C CYS A 414 13.67 -16.78 -11.03
N ILE A 415 13.54 -17.88 -11.74
CA ILE A 415 12.63 -18.97 -11.33
C ILE A 415 13.43 -20.22 -10.98
N PRO A 416 13.82 -20.43 -9.72
CA PRO A 416 13.86 -21.76 -9.14
C PRO A 416 12.45 -22.10 -8.65
N GLN A 417 11.95 -23.28 -8.99
CA GLN A 417 10.75 -23.85 -8.38
C GLN A 417 11.02 -24.06 -6.89
N VAL A 418 10.54 -23.15 -6.06
CA VAL A 418 10.52 -23.33 -4.60
C VAL A 418 9.06 -23.41 -4.19
N ARG A 419 8.72 -24.50 -3.46
CA ARG A 419 7.42 -24.69 -2.82
C ARG A 419 7.04 -23.44 -2.05
N GLU A 420 5.77 -23.01 -2.16
CA GLU A 420 5.24 -21.90 -1.36
C GLU A 420 5.46 -22.16 0.13
N PRO A 421 5.83 -21.15 0.93
CA PRO A 421 5.97 -21.33 2.36
C PRO A 421 4.63 -21.76 2.97
N GLN A 422 4.65 -22.79 3.82
CA GLN A 422 3.48 -23.19 4.61
C GLN A 422 3.19 -22.11 5.65
N THR A 423 2.32 -21.16 5.29
CA THR A 423 1.98 -19.98 6.15
C THR A 423 0.62 -20.12 6.83
N GLN A 424 -0.04 -21.29 6.78
CA GLN A 424 -1.47 -21.35 7.12
C GLN A 424 -1.84 -21.65 8.59
N GLU A 425 -0.90 -21.99 9.49
CA GLU A 425 -1.32 -22.39 10.86
C GLU A 425 -0.90 -21.46 12.01
N ALA A 426 -0.28 -20.31 11.78
CA ALA A 426 0.29 -19.50 12.86
C ALA A 426 -0.44 -18.16 13.15
N PHE A 427 -1.64 -17.93 12.65
CA PHE A 427 -2.31 -16.60 12.72
C PHE A 427 -3.33 -16.44 13.87
N ASN A 428 -3.54 -17.42 14.73
CA ASN A 428 -4.40 -17.28 15.91
C ASN A 428 -3.58 -16.89 17.14
N GLY A 429 -3.30 -15.62 17.30
CA GLY A 429 -2.65 -15.07 18.49
C GLY A 429 -3.19 -13.68 18.78
N HIS A 430 -3.94 -13.59 19.87
CA HIS A 430 -4.58 -12.39 20.41
C HIS A 430 -3.72 -11.14 20.34
N ILE A 431 -4.31 -10.06 19.83
CA ILE A 431 -3.89 -8.69 20.09
C ILE A 431 -4.86 -8.12 21.11
N SER A 432 -4.49 -8.15 22.39
CA SER A 432 -5.05 -7.29 23.44
C SER A 432 -4.34 -5.94 23.43
#